data_64f49afc776e6aaff6097c36569ee0c2
#
_entry.id   64f49afc776e6aaff6097c36569ee0c2
#
_cell.length_a   1.000
_cell.length_b   1.000
_cell.length_c   1.000
_cell.angle_alpha   90.00
_cell.angle_beta   90.00
_cell.angle_gamma   90.00
#
_symmetry.space_group_name_H-M   'P 1'
#
loop_
_entity.id
_entity.type
_entity.pdbx_description
1 polymer ?
#
loop_
_entity_poly.entity_id
_entity_poly.type
_entity_poly.pdbx_seq_one_letter_code
_entity_poly.pdbx_strand_id
1 'polypeptide(L)'
;IRDYKVTGVQTCALPILQEPTFGYILGFIPGAWLCGFLAFRSKRKLEILALSALAGLLAIHLCGLVYLVGLAGLSPAGSTISWATLPQAIFNYSLAPLPGQLIIICATAVIAFIIRQILFY
;
A
#
# COMPACT_ATOMS: atom_id res chain seq x y z
N ILE A 1 3.85 30.66 21.89
CA ILE A 1 4.83 29.54 21.81
C ILE A 1 4.14 28.21 22.17
N ARG A 2 3.29 28.17 23.18
CA ARG A 2 2.50 26.96 23.50
C ARG A 2 1.55 26.59 22.36
N ASP A 3 0.85 27.58 21.82
CA ASP A 3 -0.07 27.40 20.71
C ASP A 3 0.66 26.92 19.44
N TYR A 4 1.89 27.36 19.25
CA TYR A 4 2.73 26.92 18.14
C TYR A 4 3.02 25.41 18.17
N LYS A 5 3.31 24.84 19.34
CA LYS A 5 3.57 23.39 19.46
C LYS A 5 2.29 22.56 19.23
N VAL A 6 1.18 22.96 19.79
CA VAL A 6 -0.11 22.27 19.60
C VAL A 6 -0.59 22.40 18.15
N THR A 7 -0.50 23.60 17.59
CA THR A 7 -0.84 23.84 16.19
C THR A 7 0.11 23.07 15.24
N GLY A 8 1.41 22.95 15.58
CA GLY A 8 2.37 22.18 14.82
C GLY A 8 2.02 20.69 14.76
N VAL A 9 1.59 20.09 15.85
CA VAL A 9 1.15 18.67 15.90
C VAL A 9 -0.14 18.47 15.10
N GLN A 10 -1.12 19.36 15.22
CA GLN A 10 -2.37 19.30 14.46
C GLN A 10 -2.14 19.52 12.96
N THR A 11 -1.28 20.46 12.59
CA THR A 11 -0.95 20.72 11.19
C THR A 11 -0.09 19.61 10.57
N CYS A 12 0.65 18.81 11.36
CA CYS A 12 1.33 17.62 10.87
C CYS A 12 0.38 16.44 10.63
N ALA A 13 -0.67 16.28 11.44
CA ALA A 13 -1.65 15.21 11.27
C ALA A 13 -2.55 15.41 10.05
N LEU A 14 -3.03 16.64 9.81
CA LEU A 14 -3.87 16.98 8.65
C LEU A 14 -3.16 16.80 7.30
N PRO A 15 -1.91 17.27 7.10
CA PRO A 15 -1.16 17.02 5.88
C PRO A 15 -0.90 15.54 5.60
N ILE A 16 -0.66 14.71 6.63
CA ILE A 16 -0.47 13.26 6.48
C ILE A 16 -1.73 12.60 5.92
N LEU A 17 -2.91 12.97 6.42
CA LEU A 17 -4.19 12.47 5.89
C LEU A 17 -4.48 12.93 4.47
N GLN A 18 -3.95 14.07 4.06
CA GLN A 18 -4.10 14.59 2.70
C GLN A 18 -3.05 14.06 1.73
N GLU A 19 -2.02 13.37 2.24
CA GLU A 19 -1.02 12.75 1.40
C GLU A 19 -1.59 11.58 0.59
N PRO A 20 -1.33 11.54 -0.71
CA PRO A 20 -1.84 10.46 -1.58
C PRO A 20 -1.35 9.08 -1.15
N THR A 21 -0.17 9.00 -0.55
CA THR A 21 0.48 7.75 -0.11
C THR A 21 -0.19 7.14 1.12
N PHE A 22 -0.96 7.91 1.88
CA PHE A 22 -1.62 7.44 3.11
C PHE A 22 -2.59 6.28 2.84
N GLY A 23 -3.31 6.33 1.73
CA GLY A 23 -4.20 5.24 1.31
C GLY A 23 -3.47 3.91 1.06
N TYR A 24 -2.27 3.98 0.53
CA TYR A 24 -1.41 2.80 0.34
C TYR A 24 -0.92 2.24 1.67
N ILE A 25 -0.58 3.10 2.63
CA ILE A 25 -0.19 2.69 3.99
C ILE A 25 -1.35 1.97 4.68
N LEU A 26 -2.56 2.51 4.61
CA LEU A 26 -3.77 1.85 5.12
C LEU A 26 -4.03 0.50 4.44
N GLY A 27 -3.71 0.40 3.15
CA GLY A 27 -3.82 -0.82 2.36
C GLY A 27 -2.90 -1.94 2.82
N PHE A 28 -1.81 -1.64 3.55
CA PHE A 28 -0.93 -2.68 4.11
C PHE A 28 -1.64 -3.61 5.09
N ILE A 29 -2.61 -3.11 5.85
CA ILE A 29 -3.35 -3.90 6.83
C ILE A 29 -4.13 -5.03 6.12
N PRO A 30 -5.09 -4.74 5.21
CA PRO A 30 -5.79 -5.78 4.48
C PRO A 30 -4.88 -6.56 3.52
N GLY A 31 -3.85 -5.92 2.96
CA GLY A 31 -2.87 -6.57 2.09
C GLY A 31 -2.07 -7.65 2.81
N ALA A 32 -1.54 -7.36 3.98
CA ALA A 32 -0.81 -8.32 4.81
C ALA A 32 -1.73 -9.46 5.28
N TRP A 33 -2.95 -9.13 5.69
CA TRP A 33 -3.93 -10.13 6.09
C TRP A 33 -4.27 -11.08 4.94
N LEU A 34 -4.57 -10.56 3.76
CA LEU A 34 -4.91 -11.34 2.58
C LEU A 34 -3.74 -12.21 2.13
N CYS A 35 -2.53 -11.64 2.10
CA CYS A 35 -1.30 -12.36 1.77
C CYS A 35 -1.08 -13.53 2.73
N GLY A 36 -1.15 -13.30 4.04
CA GLY A 36 -1.02 -14.33 5.06
C GLY A 36 -2.10 -15.41 4.96
N PHE A 37 -3.35 -15.01 4.83
CA PHE A 37 -4.46 -15.92 4.69
C PHE A 37 -4.31 -16.88 3.50
N LEU A 38 -3.96 -16.36 2.32
CA LEU A 38 -3.75 -17.17 1.12
C LEU A 38 -2.49 -18.06 1.24
N ALA A 39 -1.40 -17.53 1.80
CA ALA A 39 -0.15 -18.27 1.97
C ALA A 39 -0.31 -19.48 2.90
N PHE A 40 -1.09 -19.34 3.99
CA PHE A 40 -1.25 -20.43 4.97
C PHE A 40 -2.39 -21.38 4.65
N ARG A 41 -3.36 -20.98 3.82
CA ARG A 41 -4.49 -21.84 3.42
C ARG A 41 -4.11 -22.93 2.42
N SER A 42 -3.06 -22.71 1.64
CA SER A 42 -2.69 -23.59 0.51
C SER A 42 -1.43 -24.41 0.78
N LYS A 43 -1.18 -25.40 -0.11
CA LYS A 43 0.00 -26.26 -0.06
C LYS A 43 1.29 -25.46 -0.15
N ARG A 44 2.36 -26.03 0.42
CA ARG A 44 3.69 -25.41 0.49
C ARG A 44 4.40 -25.35 -0.89
N LYS A 45 3.89 -24.55 -1.79
CA LYS A 45 4.50 -24.30 -3.10
C LYS A 45 4.94 -22.86 -3.23
N LEU A 46 6.09 -22.64 -3.86
CA LEU A 46 6.64 -21.31 -4.13
C LEU A 46 5.66 -20.45 -4.94
N GLU A 47 4.99 -21.07 -5.92
CA GLU A 47 3.99 -20.40 -6.76
C GLU A 47 2.85 -19.77 -5.94
N ILE A 48 2.38 -20.51 -4.93
CA ILE A 48 1.29 -20.06 -4.07
C ILE A 48 1.73 -18.90 -3.18
N LEU A 49 2.97 -18.94 -2.67
CA LEU A 49 3.54 -17.83 -1.92
C LEU A 49 3.67 -16.57 -2.80
N ALA A 50 4.14 -16.73 -4.03
CA ALA A 50 4.24 -15.63 -4.98
C ALA A 50 2.86 -15.05 -5.34
N LEU A 51 1.87 -15.91 -5.60
CA LEU A 51 0.49 -15.47 -5.88
C LEU A 51 -0.16 -14.80 -4.68
N SER A 52 0.09 -15.28 -3.46
CA SER A 52 -0.44 -14.64 -2.24
C SER A 52 0.17 -13.26 -2.02
N ALA A 53 1.46 -13.10 -2.29
CA ALA A 53 2.13 -11.81 -2.22
C ALA A 53 1.61 -10.83 -3.30
N LEU A 54 1.37 -11.32 -4.52
CA LEU A 54 0.71 -10.55 -5.59
C LEU A 54 -0.70 -10.10 -5.19
N ALA A 55 -1.49 -10.98 -4.60
CA ALA A 55 -2.83 -10.63 -4.12
C ALA A 55 -2.78 -9.56 -3.03
N GLY A 56 -1.81 -9.65 -2.11
CA GLY A 56 -1.55 -8.60 -1.12
C GLY A 56 -1.18 -7.27 -1.75
N LEU A 57 -0.31 -7.28 -2.76
CA LEU A 57 0.06 -6.07 -3.51
C LEU A 57 -1.15 -5.44 -4.21
N LEU A 58 -1.99 -6.25 -4.85
CA LEU A 58 -3.22 -5.77 -5.49
C LEU A 58 -4.15 -5.12 -4.47
N ALA A 59 -4.32 -5.71 -3.29
CA ALA A 59 -5.14 -5.15 -2.22
C ALA A 59 -4.60 -3.77 -1.78
N ILE A 60 -3.29 -3.61 -1.63
CA ILE A 60 -2.65 -2.33 -1.30
C ILE A 60 -2.94 -1.27 -2.38
N HIS A 61 -2.78 -1.63 -3.64
CA HIS A 61 -3.03 -0.72 -4.76
C HIS A 61 -4.52 -0.34 -4.88
N LEU A 62 -5.43 -1.28 -4.68
CA LEU A 62 -6.86 -0.99 -4.68
C LEU A 62 -7.24 -0.01 -3.57
N CYS A 63 -6.74 -0.23 -2.35
CA CYS A 63 -6.95 0.72 -1.25
C CYS A 63 -6.38 2.10 -1.55
N GLY A 64 -5.16 2.15 -2.12
CA GLY A 64 -4.53 3.40 -2.53
C GLY A 64 -5.33 4.14 -3.59
N LEU A 65 -5.80 3.44 -4.62
CA LEU A 65 -6.61 4.03 -5.68
C LEU A 65 -7.95 4.54 -5.17
N VAL A 66 -8.65 3.77 -4.33
CA VAL A 66 -9.91 4.21 -3.69
C VAL A 66 -9.67 5.46 -2.86
N TYR A 67 -8.56 5.51 -2.13
CA TYR A 67 -8.20 6.69 -1.34
C TYR A 67 -7.91 7.92 -2.22
N LEU A 68 -7.17 7.76 -3.33
CA LEU A 68 -6.90 8.83 -4.29
C LEU A 68 -8.17 9.40 -4.90
N VAL A 69 -9.09 8.53 -5.30
CA VAL A 69 -10.40 8.93 -5.83
C VAL A 69 -11.21 9.64 -4.76
N GLY A 70 -11.20 9.15 -3.53
CA GLY A 70 -11.85 9.79 -2.38
C GLY A 70 -11.29 11.19 -2.10
N LEU A 71 -9.97 11.35 -2.14
CA LEU A 71 -9.33 12.66 -1.99
C LEU A 71 -9.73 13.62 -3.11
N ALA A 72 -9.75 13.17 -4.35
CA ALA A 72 -10.15 13.99 -5.49
C ALA A 72 -11.60 14.45 -5.40
N GLY A 73 -12.49 13.61 -4.84
CA GLY A 73 -13.91 13.93 -4.69
C GLY A 73 -14.26 14.77 -3.46
N LEU A 74 -13.53 14.62 -2.36
CA LEU A 74 -13.80 15.29 -1.08
C LEU A 74 -12.96 16.55 -0.84
N SER A 75 -11.92 16.74 -1.66
CA SER A 75 -10.97 17.84 -1.46
C SER A 75 -11.55 19.19 -1.90
N PRO A 76 -11.45 20.22 -1.06
CA PRO A 76 -11.81 21.57 -1.45
C PRO A 76 -10.88 22.11 -2.55
N ALA A 77 -11.38 23.08 -3.30
CA ALA A 77 -10.63 23.74 -4.35
C ALA A 77 -9.27 24.27 -3.80
N GLY A 78 -8.17 23.75 -4.32
CA GLY A 78 -6.81 24.10 -3.88
C GLY A 78 -6.00 22.96 -3.25
N SER A 79 -6.56 21.76 -3.15
CA SER A 79 -5.82 20.58 -2.68
C SER A 79 -4.83 20.04 -3.74
N THR A 80 -3.83 19.31 -3.26
CA THR A 80 -2.77 18.71 -4.10
C THR A 80 -3.28 17.75 -5.16
N ILE A 81 -4.46 17.17 -4.96
CA ILE A 81 -5.11 16.24 -5.90
C ILE A 81 -6.47 16.77 -6.30
N SER A 82 -6.62 16.99 -7.60
CA SER A 82 -7.88 17.33 -8.26
C SER A 82 -8.19 16.30 -9.34
N TRP A 83 -9.41 16.31 -9.87
CA TRP A 83 -9.79 15.44 -10.99
C TRP A 83 -8.86 15.57 -12.20
N ALA A 84 -8.31 16.77 -12.43
CA ALA A 84 -7.37 17.01 -13.53
C ALA A 84 -6.00 16.37 -13.28
N THR A 85 -5.52 16.31 -12.03
CA THR A 85 -4.23 15.75 -11.65
C THR A 85 -4.30 14.27 -11.25
N LEU A 86 -5.51 13.72 -11.10
CA LEU A 86 -5.73 12.34 -10.68
C LEU A 86 -5.02 11.30 -11.58
N PRO A 87 -5.07 11.37 -12.93
CA PRO A 87 -4.37 10.40 -13.77
C PRO A 87 -2.86 10.40 -13.57
N GLN A 88 -2.28 11.58 -13.39
CA GLN A 88 -0.85 11.74 -13.11
C GLN A 88 -0.48 11.16 -11.74
N ALA A 89 -1.32 11.38 -10.73
CA ALA A 89 -1.14 10.81 -9.41
C ALA A 89 -1.21 9.28 -9.44
N ILE A 90 -2.18 8.69 -10.13
CA ILE A 90 -2.30 7.24 -10.31
C ILE A 90 -1.05 6.68 -10.98
N PHE A 91 -0.56 7.32 -12.02
CA PHE A 91 0.66 6.90 -12.70
C PHE A 91 1.85 6.91 -11.75
N ASN A 92 2.10 8.01 -11.05
CA ASN A 92 3.27 8.19 -10.19
C ASN A 92 3.25 7.28 -8.95
N TYR A 93 2.09 7.09 -8.32
CA TYR A 93 1.99 6.35 -7.06
C TYR A 93 1.64 4.88 -7.25
N SER A 94 1.04 4.49 -8.36
CA SER A 94 0.63 3.11 -8.61
C SER A 94 1.47 2.42 -9.68
N LEU A 95 1.58 3.00 -10.86
CA LEU A 95 2.23 2.37 -12.01
C LEU A 95 3.75 2.47 -11.99
N ALA A 96 4.30 3.63 -11.66
CA ALA A 96 5.75 3.85 -11.66
C ALA A 96 6.51 2.92 -10.69
N PRO A 97 6.05 2.66 -9.46
CA PRO A 97 6.76 1.78 -8.53
C PRO A 97 6.52 0.28 -8.78
N LEU A 98 5.57 -0.12 -9.63
CA LEU A 98 5.22 -1.53 -9.86
C LEU A 98 6.40 -2.43 -10.22
N PRO A 99 7.31 -2.07 -11.14
CA PRO A 99 8.44 -2.95 -11.49
C PRO A 99 9.32 -3.27 -10.30
N GLY A 100 9.63 -2.26 -9.47
CA GLY A 100 10.42 -2.44 -8.25
C GLY A 100 9.71 -3.30 -7.22
N GLN A 101 8.41 -3.10 -7.04
CA GLN A 101 7.59 -3.88 -6.11
C GLN A 101 7.49 -5.36 -6.54
N LEU A 102 7.40 -5.65 -7.83
CA LEU A 102 7.39 -7.02 -8.33
C LEU A 102 8.71 -7.75 -8.04
N ILE A 103 9.84 -7.08 -8.19
CA ILE A 103 11.15 -7.64 -7.84
C ILE A 103 11.20 -7.97 -6.33
N ILE A 104 10.76 -7.06 -5.47
CA ILE A 104 10.71 -7.27 -4.02
C ILE A 104 9.80 -8.44 -3.66
N ILE A 105 8.64 -8.58 -4.31
CA ILE A 105 7.72 -9.69 -4.10
C ILE A 105 8.36 -11.02 -4.46
N CYS A 106 9.04 -11.11 -5.59
CA CYS A 106 9.73 -12.33 -5.99
C CYS A 106 10.82 -12.71 -4.96
N ALA A 107 11.64 -11.74 -4.54
CA ALA A 107 12.67 -11.96 -3.53
C ALA A 107 12.07 -12.41 -2.19
N THR A 108 11.02 -11.75 -1.73
CA THR A 108 10.34 -12.07 -0.47
C THR A 108 9.69 -13.44 -0.51
N ALA A 109 9.08 -13.83 -1.64
CA ALA A 109 8.47 -15.15 -1.80
C ALA A 109 9.51 -16.27 -1.70
N VAL A 110 10.71 -16.08 -2.30
CA VAL A 110 11.80 -17.05 -2.20
C VAL A 110 12.29 -17.16 -0.76
N ILE A 111 12.54 -16.04 -0.09
CA ILE A 111 12.98 -16.02 1.30
C ILE A 111 11.95 -16.69 2.21
N ALA A 112 10.66 -16.35 2.06
CA ALA A 112 9.58 -16.93 2.84
C ALA A 112 9.47 -18.44 2.60
N PHE A 113 9.67 -18.90 1.37
CA PHE A 113 9.69 -20.33 1.05
C PHE A 113 10.83 -21.06 1.76
N ILE A 114 12.04 -20.51 1.73
CA ILE A 114 13.21 -21.09 2.41
C ILE A 114 13.00 -21.15 3.92
N ILE A 115 12.54 -20.05 4.53
CA ILE A 115 12.26 -19.97 5.98
C ILE A 115 11.21 -21.01 6.36
N ARG A 116 10.16 -21.13 5.56
CA ARG A 116 9.08 -22.10 5.80
C ARG A 116 9.55 -23.54 5.71
N GLN A 117 10.49 -23.84 4.81
CA GLN A 117 11.13 -25.16 4.75
C GLN A 117 11.96 -25.47 5.99
N ILE A 118 12.71 -24.49 6.49
CA ILE A 118 13.58 -24.67 7.66
C ILE A 118 12.75 -24.85 8.95
N LEU A 119 11.71 -24.05 9.13
CA LEU A 119 10.91 -24.05 10.36
C LEU A 119 9.97 -25.24 10.50
N PHE A 120 9.51 -25.81 9.39
CA PHE A 120 8.51 -26.91 9.41
C PHE A 120 9.08 -28.23 8.90
N TYR A 121 10.38 -28.36 8.89
CA TYR A 121 11.05 -29.62 8.63
C TYR A 121 11.22 -30.37 9.96
#